data_9eb2d5ae977df9097182b4b37abe619e
#
_entry.id   9eb2d5ae977df9097182b4b37abe619e
#
_cell.length_a   1.000
_cell.length_b   1.000
_cell.length_c   1.000
_cell.angle_alpha   90.00
_cell.angle_beta   90.00
_cell.angle_gamma   90.00
#
_symmetry.space_group_name_H-M   'P 1'
#
loop_
_entity.id
_entity.type
_entity.pdbx_description
1 polymer ?
#
loop_
_entity_poly.entity_id
_entity_poly.type
_entity_poly.pdbx_seq_one_letter_code
_entity_poly.pdbx_strand_id
1 'polypeptide(L)'
;MTNLSTKRKEIDTILVLDFGSQYTQLIARRVRESNVYSEILPWDIDEDKIKSMSPKGIILSGGPDSVTNTYTPRVPKIVFELNIPILGICYGMQTLAEQMGGQVISTDQKEFGYAELMINNESVLFSDLQKSLNVWMSHGDQVQDLPDDFELVASTETAPIAAMQHNSKPIYALQFHPEVTHTEDGKVVLDNFIFKVCNASKDWKMDDLISNRIDEIKKQVKDNKVLLGLSGGVDSSVTAALLHQAIGNKLGCVFVDNGLLRKG
;
A
#
# COMPACT_ATOMS: atom_id res chain seq x y z
N MET A 1 11.57 27.74 33.45
CA MET A 1 11.93 27.25 32.09
C MET A 1 11.04 26.06 31.83
N THR A 2 9.89 26.32 31.28
CA THR A 2 8.86 25.29 30.97
C THR A 2 9.18 24.69 29.62
N ASN A 3 9.60 23.44 29.66
CA ASN A 3 9.85 22.64 28.46
C ASN A 3 8.50 22.30 27.79
N LEU A 4 8.03 23.14 26.88
CA LEU A 4 6.95 22.83 25.95
C LEU A 4 7.51 21.93 24.84
N SER A 5 7.73 20.66 25.19
CA SER A 5 7.76 19.57 24.21
C SER A 5 6.35 19.46 23.64
N THR A 6 6.05 20.17 22.57
CA THR A 6 4.91 19.86 21.72
C THR A 6 5.14 18.45 21.17
N LYS A 7 4.55 17.43 21.83
CA LYS A 7 4.42 16.10 21.25
C LYS A 7 3.73 16.30 19.89
N ARG A 8 4.48 16.10 18.78
CA ARG A 8 3.85 15.92 17.47
C ARG A 8 2.82 14.81 17.67
N LYS A 9 1.57 15.08 17.36
CA LYS A 9 0.54 14.03 17.29
C LYS A 9 1.07 13.00 16.27
N GLU A 10 1.31 11.79 16.73
CA GLU A 10 1.69 10.70 15.82
C GLU A 10 0.53 10.50 14.85
N ILE A 11 0.81 10.68 13.57
CA ILE A 11 -0.17 10.47 12.49
C ILE A 11 -0.31 8.97 12.28
N ASP A 12 -1.54 8.48 12.28
CA ASP A 12 -1.82 7.08 12.00
C ASP A 12 -1.31 6.71 10.62
N THR A 13 -0.51 5.65 10.53
CA THR A 13 0.17 5.24 9.31
C THR A 13 -0.24 3.84 8.89
N ILE A 14 -0.59 3.66 7.62
CA ILE A 14 -0.70 2.35 6.97
C ILE A 14 0.60 2.08 6.22
N LEU A 15 1.30 1.02 6.60
CA LEU A 15 2.50 0.57 5.91
C LEU A 15 2.13 -0.29 4.71
N VAL A 16 2.69 -0.01 3.56
CA VAL A 16 2.58 -0.86 2.37
C VAL A 16 3.93 -1.53 2.13
N LEU A 17 3.99 -2.85 2.23
CA LEU A 17 5.17 -3.62 1.86
C LEU A 17 5.11 -3.95 0.36
N ASP A 18 6.15 -3.52 -0.35
CA ASP A 18 6.24 -3.64 -1.81
C ASP A 18 6.92 -4.94 -2.22
N PHE A 19 6.15 -5.82 -2.86
CA PHE A 19 6.63 -7.07 -3.46
C PHE A 19 6.92 -6.93 -4.96
N GLY A 20 7.02 -5.70 -5.47
CA GLY A 20 7.35 -5.42 -6.86
C GLY A 20 6.14 -5.22 -7.78
N SER A 21 4.95 -5.00 -7.23
CA SER A 21 3.75 -4.76 -8.04
C SER A 21 3.78 -3.39 -8.72
N GLN A 22 3.35 -3.35 -9.97
CA GLN A 22 3.07 -2.08 -10.66
C GLN A 22 1.95 -1.27 -9.97
N TYR A 23 1.14 -1.89 -9.10
CA TYR A 23 0.02 -1.26 -8.40
C TYR A 23 0.37 -0.81 -6.97
N THR A 24 1.58 -1.06 -6.45
CA THR A 24 1.95 -0.68 -5.08
C THR A 24 1.74 0.80 -4.80
N GLN A 25 2.15 1.68 -5.73
CA GLN A 25 1.94 3.12 -5.62
C GLN A 25 0.45 3.49 -5.60
N LEU A 26 -0.38 2.74 -6.31
CA LEU A 26 -1.82 2.96 -6.36
C LEU A 26 -2.47 2.58 -5.01
N ILE A 27 -2.04 1.48 -4.37
CA ILE A 27 -2.48 1.12 -3.01
C ILE A 27 -2.22 2.29 -2.05
N ALA A 28 -0.97 2.77 -2.00
CA ALA A 28 -0.60 3.89 -1.14
C ALA A 28 -1.40 5.16 -1.44
N ARG A 29 -1.66 5.44 -2.72
CA ARG A 29 -2.49 6.55 -3.14
C ARG A 29 -3.94 6.42 -2.65
N ARG A 30 -4.55 5.22 -2.76
CA ARG A 30 -5.92 4.98 -2.26
C ARG A 30 -6.03 5.23 -0.76
N VAL A 31 -5.04 4.78 0.03
CA VAL A 31 -4.97 5.07 1.46
C VAL A 31 -4.94 6.59 1.73
N ARG A 32 -4.12 7.33 0.99
CA ARG A 32 -4.00 8.80 1.12
C ARG A 32 -5.26 9.53 0.65
N GLU A 33 -5.95 9.05 -0.37
CA GLU A 33 -7.26 9.56 -0.81
C GLU A 33 -8.34 9.42 0.27
N SER A 34 -8.15 8.48 1.22
CA SER A 34 -8.99 8.32 2.40
C SER A 34 -8.56 9.18 3.60
N ASN A 35 -7.64 10.12 3.40
CA ASN A 35 -7.07 11.02 4.43
C ASN A 35 -6.30 10.29 5.54
N VAL A 36 -5.67 9.16 5.22
CA VAL A 36 -4.76 8.42 6.10
C VAL A 36 -3.36 8.40 5.48
N TYR A 37 -2.33 8.59 6.30
CA TYR A 37 -0.97 8.51 5.79
C TYR A 37 -0.58 7.08 5.43
N SER A 38 0.17 6.94 4.34
CA SER A 38 0.75 5.65 3.95
C SER A 38 2.22 5.81 3.61
N GLU A 39 3.02 4.81 3.96
CA GLU A 39 4.42 4.71 3.56
C GLU A 39 4.66 3.39 2.84
N ILE A 40 5.47 3.44 1.79
CA ILE A 40 5.86 2.24 1.03
C ILE A 40 7.28 1.90 1.43
N LEU A 41 7.49 0.65 1.83
CA LEU A 41 8.82 0.09 2.09
C LEU A 41 8.98 -1.22 1.31
N PRO A 42 10.20 -1.58 0.89
CA PRO A 42 10.43 -2.86 0.24
C PRO A 42 10.18 -4.02 1.22
N TRP A 43 9.82 -5.18 0.69
CA TRP A 43 9.51 -6.38 1.47
C TRP A 43 10.66 -6.87 2.37
N ASP A 44 11.92 -6.60 1.97
CA ASP A 44 13.16 -6.98 2.68
C ASP A 44 13.69 -5.90 3.62
N ILE A 45 12.86 -4.91 3.97
CA ILE A 45 13.21 -3.85 4.91
C ILE A 45 13.56 -4.42 6.29
N ASP A 46 14.48 -3.76 6.96
CA ASP A 46 14.88 -4.08 8.32
C ASP A 46 13.67 -4.09 9.28
N GLU A 47 13.54 -5.17 10.07
CA GLU A 47 12.43 -5.37 11.00
C GLU A 47 12.35 -4.26 12.06
N ASP A 48 13.49 -3.72 12.52
CA ASP A 48 13.52 -2.62 13.49
C ASP A 48 12.94 -1.33 12.90
N LYS A 49 13.04 -1.15 11.58
CA LYS A 49 12.40 -0.05 10.88
C LYS A 49 10.87 -0.19 10.94
N ILE A 50 10.34 -1.38 10.69
CA ILE A 50 8.89 -1.66 10.79
C ILE A 50 8.40 -1.38 12.22
N LYS A 51 9.12 -1.90 13.23
CA LYS A 51 8.78 -1.69 14.67
C LYS A 51 8.76 -0.20 15.01
N SER A 52 9.79 0.55 14.57
CA SER A 52 9.91 1.97 14.89
C SER A 52 8.81 2.85 14.30
N MET A 53 8.17 2.40 13.23
CA MET A 53 7.05 3.12 12.61
C MET A 53 5.74 2.96 13.35
N SER A 54 5.59 1.88 14.13
CA SER A 54 4.35 1.55 14.85
C SER A 54 3.09 1.71 13.97
N PRO A 55 3.02 1.05 12.79
CA PRO A 55 1.92 1.25 11.86
C PRO A 55 0.59 0.75 12.46
N LYS A 56 -0.52 1.38 12.08
CA LYS A 56 -1.88 0.95 12.46
C LYS A 56 -2.33 -0.31 11.72
N GLY A 57 -1.76 -0.55 10.55
CA GLY A 57 -2.01 -1.73 9.73
C GLY A 57 -0.96 -1.85 8.64
N ILE A 58 -0.83 -3.05 8.09
CA ILE A 58 0.11 -3.37 7.02
C ILE A 58 -0.67 -3.92 5.82
N ILE A 59 -0.39 -3.39 4.63
CA ILE A 59 -0.86 -3.93 3.36
C ILE A 59 0.32 -4.60 2.66
N LEU A 60 0.17 -5.85 2.29
CA LEU A 60 1.12 -6.62 1.49
C LEU A 60 0.68 -6.48 0.03
N SER A 61 1.49 -5.86 -0.81
CA SER A 61 1.14 -5.61 -2.21
C SER A 61 1.12 -6.89 -3.04
N GLY A 62 0.65 -6.78 -4.28
CA GLY A 62 0.93 -7.78 -5.31
C GLY A 62 2.43 -7.85 -5.66
N GLY A 63 2.79 -8.76 -6.55
CA GLY A 63 4.15 -8.94 -7.05
C GLY A 63 4.17 -9.75 -8.34
N PRO A 64 5.26 -9.66 -9.12
CA PRO A 64 5.40 -10.42 -10.36
C PRO A 64 5.87 -11.86 -10.16
N ASP A 65 6.37 -12.18 -8.98
CA ASP A 65 6.93 -13.50 -8.68
C ASP A 65 5.85 -14.54 -8.39
N SER A 66 6.25 -15.82 -8.42
CA SER A 66 5.44 -16.94 -7.93
C SER A 66 5.98 -17.44 -6.61
N VAL A 67 5.11 -17.58 -5.62
CA VAL A 67 5.50 -18.10 -4.30
C VAL A 67 5.93 -19.56 -4.35
N THR A 68 5.59 -20.29 -5.43
CA THR A 68 6.01 -21.69 -5.62
C THR A 68 7.47 -21.84 -6.03
N ASN A 69 8.11 -20.74 -6.47
CA ASN A 69 9.52 -20.70 -6.83
C ASN A 69 10.40 -20.59 -5.57
N THR A 70 11.66 -21.08 -5.69
CA THR A 70 12.68 -20.84 -4.68
C THR A 70 13.21 -19.41 -4.75
N TYR A 71 13.55 -18.82 -3.59
CA TYR A 71 14.13 -17.46 -3.50
C TYR A 71 13.20 -16.33 -3.93
N THR A 72 11.94 -16.45 -3.62
CA THR A 72 10.95 -15.39 -3.87
C THR A 72 10.70 -14.53 -2.63
N PRO A 73 10.24 -13.28 -2.80
CA PRO A 73 9.93 -12.38 -1.70
C PRO A 73 8.99 -13.00 -0.66
N ARG A 74 9.27 -12.81 0.62
CA ARG A 74 8.47 -13.32 1.74
C ARG A 74 8.15 -12.21 2.72
N VAL A 75 7.02 -12.35 3.39
CA VAL A 75 6.63 -11.42 4.47
C VAL A 75 7.64 -11.56 5.62
N PRO A 76 8.24 -10.46 6.10
CA PRO A 76 9.11 -10.49 7.28
C PRO A 76 8.37 -11.07 8.50
N LYS A 77 9.04 -11.92 9.29
CA LYS A 77 8.42 -12.60 10.45
C LYS A 77 7.80 -11.63 11.44
N ILE A 78 8.44 -10.50 11.65
CA ILE A 78 7.96 -9.45 12.55
C ILE A 78 6.54 -8.99 12.23
N VAL A 79 6.11 -9.00 10.95
CA VAL A 79 4.76 -8.59 10.54
C VAL A 79 3.70 -9.45 11.23
N PHE A 80 3.94 -10.75 11.36
CA PHE A 80 3.03 -11.68 12.06
C PHE A 80 3.09 -11.57 13.59
N GLU A 81 4.20 -11.07 14.13
CA GLU A 81 4.44 -10.95 15.58
C GLU A 81 3.86 -9.65 16.16
N LEU A 82 3.69 -8.61 15.35
CA LEU A 82 3.20 -7.30 15.79
C LEU A 82 1.73 -7.29 16.24
N ASN A 83 0.95 -8.33 15.90
CA ASN A 83 -0.48 -8.43 16.21
C ASN A 83 -1.31 -7.22 15.76
N ILE A 84 -0.93 -6.59 14.66
CA ILE A 84 -1.64 -5.50 14.01
C ILE A 84 -2.39 -5.99 12.77
N PRO A 85 -3.39 -5.25 12.27
CA PRO A 85 -4.11 -5.60 11.07
C PRO A 85 -3.22 -5.80 9.85
N ILE A 86 -3.47 -6.88 9.09
CA ILE A 86 -2.75 -7.22 7.85
C ILE A 86 -3.78 -7.44 6.74
N LEU A 87 -3.52 -6.86 5.56
CA LEU A 87 -4.24 -7.13 4.33
C LEU A 87 -3.27 -7.60 3.24
N GLY A 88 -3.37 -8.85 2.81
CA GLY A 88 -2.64 -9.37 1.65
C GLY A 88 -3.41 -9.15 0.35
N ILE A 89 -2.78 -8.64 -0.71
CA ILE A 89 -3.38 -8.42 -2.02
C ILE A 89 -2.59 -9.22 -3.06
N CYS A 90 -3.26 -10.10 -3.81
CA CYS A 90 -2.71 -10.93 -4.88
C CYS A 90 -1.48 -11.74 -4.40
N TYR A 91 -0.26 -11.39 -4.81
CA TYR A 91 0.96 -12.04 -4.29
C TYR A 91 1.06 -11.96 -2.76
N GLY A 92 0.66 -10.82 -2.16
CA GLY A 92 0.61 -10.65 -0.72
C GLY A 92 -0.32 -11.66 -0.02
N MET A 93 -1.45 -12.03 -0.65
CA MET A 93 -2.30 -13.12 -0.18
C MET A 93 -1.59 -14.48 -0.27
N GLN A 94 -0.95 -14.75 -1.42
CA GLN A 94 -0.33 -16.05 -1.69
C GLN A 94 0.85 -16.30 -0.75
N THR A 95 1.76 -15.32 -0.57
CA THR A 95 2.89 -15.46 0.36
C THR A 95 2.45 -15.56 1.81
N LEU A 96 1.36 -14.85 2.20
CA LEU A 96 0.75 -14.98 3.52
C LEU A 96 0.17 -16.39 3.73
N ALA A 97 -0.60 -16.90 2.77
CA ALA A 97 -1.20 -18.23 2.86
C ALA A 97 -0.13 -19.30 3.03
N GLU A 98 0.92 -19.30 2.20
CA GLU A 98 2.00 -20.28 2.28
C GLU A 98 2.78 -20.21 3.59
N GLN A 99 3.12 -19.00 4.06
CA GLN A 99 3.86 -18.83 5.31
C GLN A 99 3.04 -19.19 6.56
N MET A 100 1.73 -19.23 6.45
CA MET A 100 0.82 -19.64 7.53
C MET A 100 0.35 -21.09 7.41
N GLY A 101 0.89 -21.86 6.46
CA GLY A 101 0.67 -23.31 6.35
C GLY A 101 -0.39 -23.73 5.33
N GLY A 102 -0.93 -22.79 4.55
CA GLY A 102 -1.77 -23.09 3.39
C GLY A 102 -0.95 -23.58 2.18
N GLN A 103 -1.63 -23.92 1.12
CA GLN A 103 -0.99 -24.34 -0.14
C GLN A 103 -1.33 -23.38 -1.27
N VAL A 104 -0.30 -22.99 -2.03
CA VAL A 104 -0.42 -22.21 -3.25
C VAL A 104 0.02 -23.04 -4.43
N ILE A 105 -0.73 -23.00 -5.52
CA ILE A 105 -0.40 -23.70 -6.74
C ILE A 105 -0.30 -22.74 -7.93
N SER A 106 0.57 -23.07 -8.86
CA SER A 106 0.56 -22.45 -10.19
C SER A 106 -0.49 -23.12 -11.04
N THR A 107 -1.33 -22.35 -11.71
CA THR A 107 -2.41 -22.86 -12.55
C THR A 107 -2.19 -22.49 -14.00
N ASP A 108 -2.57 -23.39 -14.90
CA ASP A 108 -2.60 -23.11 -16.35
C ASP A 108 -3.70 -22.12 -16.72
N GLN A 109 -4.73 -22.00 -15.88
CA GLN A 109 -5.83 -21.04 -16.03
C GLN A 109 -5.45 -19.73 -15.35
N LYS A 110 -4.58 -18.97 -16.03
CA LYS A 110 -4.22 -17.62 -15.58
C LYS A 110 -5.43 -16.70 -15.70
N GLU A 111 -5.72 -15.97 -14.64
CA GLU A 111 -6.86 -15.06 -14.58
C GLU A 111 -6.40 -13.62 -14.76
N PHE A 112 -6.76 -13.00 -15.90
CA PHE A 112 -6.50 -11.60 -16.21
C PHE A 112 -7.77 -10.94 -16.71
N GLY A 113 -8.29 -9.97 -15.96
CA GLY A 113 -9.50 -9.25 -16.34
C GLY A 113 -10.58 -9.29 -15.26
N TYR A 114 -11.81 -9.11 -15.71
CA TYR A 114 -12.98 -9.12 -14.82
C TYR A 114 -13.39 -10.54 -14.41
N ALA A 115 -13.70 -10.70 -13.14
CA ALA A 115 -14.34 -11.89 -12.59
C ALA A 115 -15.48 -11.47 -11.65
N GLU A 116 -16.53 -12.27 -11.60
CA GLU A 116 -17.62 -12.10 -10.64
C GLU A 116 -17.22 -12.76 -9.32
N LEU A 117 -17.05 -11.93 -8.28
CA LEU A 117 -16.76 -12.35 -6.92
C LEU A 117 -18.06 -12.63 -6.19
N MET A 118 -18.18 -13.82 -5.62
CA MET A 118 -19.29 -14.20 -4.75
C MET A 118 -18.85 -14.18 -3.30
N ILE A 119 -19.50 -13.38 -2.46
CA ILE A 119 -19.23 -13.32 -1.02
C ILE A 119 -19.97 -14.49 -0.35
N ASN A 120 -19.20 -15.44 0.17
CA ASN A 120 -19.67 -16.70 0.75
C ASN A 120 -19.95 -16.57 2.25
N ASN A 121 -19.10 -15.85 2.98
CA ASN A 121 -19.17 -15.66 4.43
C ASN A 121 -19.06 -14.19 4.81
N GLU A 122 -19.56 -13.85 6.00
CA GLU A 122 -19.47 -12.50 6.54
C GLU A 122 -18.03 -12.09 6.79
N SER A 123 -17.71 -10.86 6.40
CA SER A 123 -16.41 -10.25 6.65
C SER A 123 -16.56 -8.74 6.81
N VAL A 124 -15.76 -8.17 7.73
CA VAL A 124 -15.71 -6.71 7.90
C VAL A 124 -15.26 -6.02 6.61
N LEU A 125 -14.40 -6.64 5.80
CA LEU A 125 -13.95 -6.08 4.53
C LEU A 125 -15.10 -5.83 3.54
N PHE A 126 -16.09 -6.69 3.54
CA PHE A 126 -17.24 -6.65 2.61
C PHE A 126 -18.50 -6.09 3.25
N SER A 127 -18.39 -5.52 4.45
CA SER A 127 -19.55 -4.89 5.08
C SER A 127 -20.06 -3.71 4.23
N ASP A 128 -21.38 -3.60 4.14
CA ASP A 128 -22.11 -2.60 3.34
C ASP A 128 -21.98 -2.79 1.81
N LEU A 129 -21.55 -3.97 1.36
CA LEU A 129 -21.44 -4.33 -0.05
C LEU A 129 -22.50 -5.36 -0.46
N GLN A 130 -22.74 -5.47 -1.76
CA GLN A 130 -23.61 -6.51 -2.33
C GLN A 130 -22.95 -7.89 -2.22
N LYS A 131 -23.76 -8.95 -2.32
CA LYS A 131 -23.23 -10.33 -2.26
C LYS A 131 -22.41 -10.76 -3.47
N SER A 132 -22.48 -10.04 -4.58
CA SER A 132 -21.59 -10.22 -5.72
C SER A 132 -21.04 -8.89 -6.20
N LEU A 133 -19.80 -8.88 -6.68
CA LEU A 133 -19.07 -7.72 -7.17
C LEU A 133 -18.25 -8.10 -8.41
N ASN A 134 -18.12 -7.19 -9.38
CA ASN A 134 -17.15 -7.36 -10.44
C ASN A 134 -15.76 -6.90 -9.95
N VAL A 135 -14.79 -7.80 -9.94
CA VAL A 135 -13.44 -7.53 -9.48
C VAL A 135 -12.41 -7.73 -10.58
N TRP A 136 -11.25 -7.09 -10.43
CA TRP A 136 -10.13 -7.24 -11.36
C TRP A 136 -9.13 -8.27 -10.86
N MET A 137 -8.97 -9.33 -11.63
CA MET A 137 -7.98 -10.39 -11.41
C MET A 137 -6.73 -10.15 -12.26
N SER A 138 -5.57 -10.50 -11.72
CA SER A 138 -4.29 -10.45 -12.43
C SER A 138 -3.30 -11.41 -11.76
N HIS A 139 -3.48 -12.72 -11.94
CA HIS A 139 -2.66 -13.75 -11.31
C HIS A 139 -2.50 -15.02 -12.12
N GLY A 140 -1.39 -15.72 -11.88
CA GLY A 140 -1.12 -17.06 -12.43
C GLY A 140 -1.05 -18.14 -11.37
N ASP A 141 -0.90 -17.75 -10.11
CA ASP A 141 -0.92 -18.62 -8.93
C ASP A 141 -2.17 -18.35 -8.11
N GLN A 142 -2.65 -19.36 -7.39
CA GLN A 142 -3.80 -19.20 -6.50
C GLN A 142 -3.64 -20.04 -5.22
N VAL A 143 -4.30 -19.62 -4.16
CA VAL A 143 -4.41 -20.42 -2.95
C VAL A 143 -5.30 -21.62 -3.24
N GLN A 144 -4.77 -22.83 -3.04
CA GLN A 144 -5.46 -24.11 -3.21
C GLN A 144 -6.09 -24.56 -1.90
N ASP A 145 -5.30 -24.52 -0.83
CA ASP A 145 -5.76 -24.90 0.51
C ASP A 145 -5.54 -23.77 1.49
N LEU A 146 -6.57 -23.48 2.29
CA LEU A 146 -6.52 -22.47 3.34
C LEU A 146 -5.55 -22.91 4.45
N PRO A 147 -4.84 -21.98 5.11
CA PRO A 147 -4.22 -22.28 6.39
C PRO A 147 -5.26 -22.70 7.44
N ASP A 148 -4.89 -23.54 8.42
CA ASP A 148 -5.81 -24.12 9.39
C ASP A 148 -6.68 -23.10 10.17
N ASP A 149 -6.11 -21.95 10.49
CA ASP A 149 -6.80 -20.87 11.24
C ASP A 149 -7.53 -19.87 10.34
N PHE A 150 -7.75 -20.17 9.06
CA PHE A 150 -8.43 -19.30 8.11
C PHE A 150 -9.75 -19.87 7.63
N GLU A 151 -10.67 -18.99 7.30
CA GLU A 151 -11.91 -19.31 6.63
C GLU A 151 -12.02 -18.64 5.25
N LEU A 152 -12.77 -19.29 4.37
CA LEU A 152 -13.13 -18.74 3.07
C LEU A 152 -14.09 -17.57 3.27
N VAL A 153 -13.81 -16.43 2.61
CA VAL A 153 -14.70 -15.26 2.62
C VAL A 153 -15.40 -15.08 1.29
N ALA A 154 -14.69 -15.21 0.17
CA ALA A 154 -15.26 -15.04 -1.14
C ALA A 154 -14.56 -15.91 -2.19
N SER A 155 -15.29 -16.24 -3.26
CA SER A 155 -14.82 -17.08 -4.36
C SER A 155 -15.21 -16.48 -5.72
N THR A 156 -14.51 -16.88 -6.79
CA THR A 156 -14.93 -16.71 -8.17
C THR A 156 -15.09 -18.09 -8.83
N GLU A 157 -15.55 -18.14 -10.08
CA GLU A 157 -15.68 -19.39 -10.82
C GLU A 157 -14.32 -20.11 -10.97
N THR A 158 -13.24 -19.36 -11.14
CA THR A 158 -11.88 -19.86 -11.44
C THR A 158 -10.95 -19.80 -10.25
N ALA A 159 -11.20 -18.95 -9.25
CA ALA A 159 -10.47 -18.89 -7.98
C ALA A 159 -11.38 -19.25 -6.81
N PRO A 160 -11.40 -20.53 -6.38
CA PRO A 160 -12.24 -21.00 -5.27
C PRO A 160 -11.97 -20.28 -3.94
N ILE A 161 -10.75 -19.77 -3.76
CA ILE A 161 -10.34 -18.94 -2.62
C ILE A 161 -9.91 -17.58 -3.15
N ALA A 162 -10.88 -16.70 -3.41
CA ALA A 162 -10.60 -15.33 -3.87
C ALA A 162 -10.48 -14.32 -2.72
N ALA A 163 -10.99 -14.64 -1.55
CA ALA A 163 -10.75 -13.91 -0.31
C ALA A 163 -10.79 -14.87 0.89
N MET A 164 -9.93 -14.61 1.86
CA MET A 164 -9.86 -15.36 3.12
C MET A 164 -9.59 -14.44 4.29
N GLN A 165 -9.96 -14.86 5.49
CA GLN A 165 -9.67 -14.16 6.74
C GLN A 165 -9.29 -15.15 7.84
N HIS A 166 -8.47 -14.69 8.78
CA HIS A 166 -8.10 -15.46 9.95
C HIS A 166 -9.24 -15.44 10.98
N ASN A 167 -9.52 -16.58 11.61
CA ASN A 167 -10.65 -16.76 12.52
C ASN A 167 -10.60 -15.90 13.80
N SER A 168 -9.43 -15.46 14.24
CA SER A 168 -9.26 -14.75 15.51
C SER A 168 -8.31 -13.53 15.47
N LYS A 169 -7.50 -13.39 14.42
CA LYS A 169 -6.59 -12.26 14.24
C LYS A 169 -7.11 -11.34 13.14
N PRO A 170 -6.76 -10.05 13.15
CA PRO A 170 -7.17 -9.11 12.10
C PRO A 170 -6.33 -9.27 10.82
N ILE A 171 -6.30 -10.48 10.25
CA ILE A 171 -5.57 -10.82 9.04
C ILE A 171 -6.56 -11.19 7.95
N TYR A 172 -6.45 -10.49 6.83
CA TYR A 172 -7.33 -10.61 5.67
C TYR A 172 -6.49 -10.74 4.40
N ALA A 173 -7.02 -11.41 3.40
CA ALA A 173 -6.32 -11.53 2.13
C ALA A 173 -7.28 -11.64 0.95
N LEU A 174 -6.89 -11.02 -0.18
CA LEU A 174 -7.66 -10.89 -1.41
C LEU A 174 -6.80 -11.31 -2.59
N GLN A 175 -7.33 -12.15 -3.48
CA GLN A 175 -6.64 -12.52 -4.73
C GLN A 175 -6.77 -11.43 -5.78
N PHE A 176 -7.85 -10.66 -5.76
CA PHE A 176 -8.11 -9.55 -6.67
C PHE A 176 -7.48 -8.23 -6.19
N HIS A 177 -7.50 -7.22 -7.05
CA HIS A 177 -6.93 -5.91 -6.82
C HIS A 177 -8.01 -4.87 -6.47
N PRO A 178 -8.25 -4.55 -5.18
CA PRO A 178 -9.24 -3.55 -4.79
C PRO A 178 -8.80 -2.10 -5.11
N GLU A 179 -7.51 -1.88 -5.32
CA GLU A 179 -6.92 -0.56 -5.57
C GLU A 179 -7.19 -0.02 -6.97
N VAL A 180 -7.44 -0.90 -7.95
CA VAL A 180 -7.66 -0.50 -9.35
C VAL A 180 -9.10 -0.04 -9.59
N THR A 181 -9.30 0.82 -10.57
CA THR A 181 -10.63 1.37 -10.92
C THR A 181 -11.57 0.34 -11.55
N HIS A 182 -11.04 -0.79 -11.98
CA HIS A 182 -11.79 -1.88 -12.57
C HIS A 182 -12.51 -2.75 -11.54
N THR A 183 -12.09 -2.71 -10.28
CA THR A 183 -12.78 -3.40 -9.19
C THR A 183 -13.91 -2.53 -8.67
N GLU A 184 -15.14 -3.05 -8.81
CA GLU A 184 -16.34 -2.41 -8.28
C GLU A 184 -16.25 -2.31 -6.75
N ASP A 185 -16.57 -1.14 -6.21
CA ASP A 185 -16.50 -0.85 -4.77
C ASP A 185 -15.15 -1.19 -4.09
N GLY A 186 -14.06 -1.34 -4.86
CA GLY A 186 -12.73 -1.63 -4.33
C GLY A 186 -12.26 -0.59 -3.29
N LYS A 187 -12.67 0.68 -3.47
CA LYS A 187 -12.45 1.72 -2.47
C LYS A 187 -13.14 1.42 -1.15
N VAL A 188 -14.37 0.90 -1.16
CA VAL A 188 -15.11 0.55 0.07
C VAL A 188 -14.41 -0.59 0.80
N VAL A 189 -13.91 -1.60 0.08
CA VAL A 189 -13.11 -2.70 0.66
C VAL A 189 -11.86 -2.15 1.38
N LEU A 190 -11.11 -1.26 0.74
CA LEU A 190 -9.94 -0.63 1.34
C LEU A 190 -10.30 0.28 2.53
N ASP A 191 -11.37 1.07 2.42
CA ASP A 191 -11.86 1.93 3.50
C ASP A 191 -12.31 1.08 4.71
N ASN A 192 -12.96 -0.05 4.50
CA ASN A 192 -13.33 -0.98 5.56
C ASN A 192 -12.09 -1.52 6.28
N PHE A 193 -11.05 -1.92 5.57
CA PHE A 193 -9.77 -2.30 6.19
C PHE A 193 -9.18 -1.14 7.00
N ILE A 194 -9.04 0.04 6.40
CA ILE A 194 -8.40 1.21 7.03
C ILE A 194 -9.16 1.67 8.27
N PHE A 195 -10.49 1.79 8.20
CA PHE A 195 -11.27 2.43 9.25
C PHE A 195 -11.92 1.43 10.21
N LYS A 196 -12.44 0.30 9.72
CA LYS A 196 -13.13 -0.66 10.58
C LYS A 196 -12.18 -1.68 11.20
N VAL A 197 -11.12 -2.09 10.48
CA VAL A 197 -10.15 -3.06 10.98
C VAL A 197 -8.97 -2.37 11.66
N CYS A 198 -8.30 -1.42 10.98
CA CYS A 198 -7.16 -0.71 11.54
C CYS A 198 -7.54 0.41 12.52
N ASN A 199 -8.81 0.84 12.54
CA ASN A 199 -9.29 1.98 13.33
C ASN A 199 -8.42 3.24 13.15
N ALA A 200 -8.01 3.51 11.90
CA ALA A 200 -7.16 4.65 11.57
C ALA A 200 -7.96 5.95 11.53
N SER A 201 -7.34 7.05 11.94
CA SER A 201 -7.92 8.40 11.97
C SER A 201 -7.78 9.10 10.62
N LYS A 202 -8.80 9.86 10.20
CA LYS A 202 -8.76 10.72 8.99
C LYS A 202 -8.06 12.05 9.30
N ASP A 203 -6.82 12.00 9.72
CA ASP A 203 -6.10 13.20 10.19
C ASP A 203 -4.91 13.60 9.30
N TRP A 204 -4.69 12.88 8.21
CA TRP A 204 -3.68 13.25 7.22
C TRP A 204 -4.26 14.13 6.12
N LYS A 205 -3.57 15.26 5.82
CA LYS A 205 -3.89 16.17 4.72
C LYS A 205 -2.63 16.49 3.92
N MET A 206 -2.78 16.57 2.60
CA MET A 206 -1.67 16.90 1.70
C MET A 206 -1.11 18.29 2.00
N ASP A 207 -1.96 19.27 2.33
CA ASP A 207 -1.56 20.64 2.63
C ASP A 207 -0.66 20.71 3.88
N ASP A 208 -0.94 19.88 4.90
CA ASP A 208 -0.10 19.79 6.10
C ASP A 208 1.27 19.19 5.76
N LEU A 209 1.31 18.19 4.85
CA LEU A 209 2.57 17.61 4.38
C LEU A 209 3.41 18.65 3.63
N ILE A 210 2.80 19.40 2.70
CA ILE A 210 3.48 20.46 1.93
C ILE A 210 4.03 21.52 2.89
N SER A 211 3.23 21.98 3.84
CA SER A 211 3.63 22.98 4.83
C SER A 211 4.78 22.50 5.69
N ASN A 212 4.74 21.26 6.17
CA ASN A 212 5.81 20.65 6.95
C ASN A 212 7.10 20.53 6.13
N ARG A 213 7.02 20.11 4.87
CA ARG A 213 8.20 20.00 3.97
C ARG A 213 8.81 21.37 3.69
N ILE A 214 8.01 22.40 3.48
CA ILE A 214 8.47 23.78 3.33
C ILE A 214 9.25 24.22 4.58
N ASP A 215 8.74 23.94 5.78
CA ASP A 215 9.42 24.29 7.02
C ASP A 215 10.72 23.50 7.26
N GLU A 216 10.75 22.23 6.90
CA GLU A 216 11.96 21.41 6.93
C GLU A 216 13.05 21.96 5.97
N ILE A 217 12.66 22.30 4.74
CA ILE A 217 13.56 22.92 3.74
C ILE A 217 14.11 24.23 4.29
N LYS A 218 13.27 25.11 4.85
CA LYS A 218 13.73 26.38 5.46
C LYS A 218 14.77 26.15 6.56
N LYS A 219 14.51 25.18 7.46
CA LYS A 219 15.41 24.81 8.57
C LYS A 219 16.74 24.25 8.06
N GLN A 220 16.73 23.48 6.98
CA GLN A 220 17.93 22.86 6.40
C GLN A 220 18.76 23.86 5.61
N VAL A 221 18.13 24.65 4.76
CA VAL A 221 18.80 25.60 3.86
C VAL A 221 19.32 26.82 4.60
N LYS A 222 18.58 27.33 5.57
CA LYS A 222 18.91 28.56 6.32
C LYS A 222 19.21 29.73 5.37
N ASP A 223 20.43 30.26 5.45
CA ASP A 223 20.88 31.41 4.63
C ASP A 223 21.63 31.02 3.35
N ASN A 224 21.81 29.72 3.12
CA ASN A 224 22.48 29.23 1.93
C ASN A 224 21.63 29.37 0.67
N LYS A 225 22.30 29.32 -0.49
CA LYS A 225 21.64 29.20 -1.80
C LYS A 225 21.55 27.73 -2.20
N VAL A 226 20.51 27.40 -2.94
CA VAL A 226 20.28 26.06 -3.50
C VAL A 226 20.33 26.15 -5.01
N LEU A 227 21.02 25.20 -5.63
CA LEU A 227 21.03 25.01 -7.08
C LEU A 227 20.27 23.74 -7.42
N LEU A 228 19.25 23.82 -8.27
CA LEU A 228 18.46 22.70 -8.73
C LEU A 228 18.64 22.48 -10.23
N GLY A 229 19.04 21.27 -10.62
CA GLY A 229 19.00 20.83 -12.01
C GLY A 229 17.58 20.44 -12.41
N LEU A 230 17.01 21.11 -13.41
CA LEU A 230 15.71 20.78 -13.97
C LEU A 230 15.85 19.80 -15.14
N SER A 231 15.19 18.66 -15.05
CA SER A 231 15.17 17.64 -16.13
C SER A 231 14.00 17.80 -17.10
N GLY A 232 13.06 18.72 -16.83
CA GLY A 232 11.80 18.82 -17.57
C GLY A 232 10.74 17.78 -17.17
N GLY A 233 11.04 16.90 -16.20
CA GLY A 233 10.09 15.93 -15.64
C GLY A 233 9.27 16.50 -14.49
N VAL A 234 8.21 15.75 -14.10
CA VAL A 234 7.27 16.14 -13.03
C VAL A 234 8.00 16.31 -11.71
N ASP A 235 8.88 15.38 -11.34
CA ASP A 235 9.57 15.36 -10.04
C ASP A 235 10.44 16.60 -9.84
N SER A 236 11.24 16.96 -10.84
CA SER A 236 12.07 18.15 -10.79
C SER A 236 11.25 19.46 -10.74
N SER A 237 10.09 19.47 -11.41
CA SER A 237 9.18 20.61 -11.40
C SER A 237 8.49 20.79 -10.04
N VAL A 238 8.03 19.69 -9.43
CA VAL A 238 7.46 19.70 -8.07
C VAL A 238 8.52 20.12 -7.04
N THR A 239 9.75 19.58 -7.16
CA THR A 239 10.88 20.00 -6.31
C THR A 239 11.18 21.48 -6.43
N ALA A 240 11.19 22.02 -7.66
CA ALA A 240 11.39 23.44 -7.89
C ALA A 240 10.29 24.30 -7.22
N ALA A 241 9.04 23.89 -7.36
CA ALA A 241 7.90 24.60 -6.75
C ALA A 241 7.99 24.62 -5.21
N LEU A 242 8.29 23.48 -4.58
CA LEU A 242 8.47 23.37 -3.12
C LEU A 242 9.65 24.21 -2.63
N LEU A 243 10.80 24.12 -3.30
CA LEU A 243 11.98 24.91 -2.97
C LEU A 243 11.69 26.41 -3.13
N HIS A 244 11.02 26.81 -4.22
CA HIS A 244 10.68 28.22 -4.44
C HIS A 244 9.75 28.76 -3.34
N GLN A 245 8.73 28.00 -2.94
CA GLN A 245 7.86 28.38 -1.82
C GLN A 245 8.63 28.47 -0.49
N ALA A 246 9.62 27.60 -0.29
CA ALA A 246 10.39 27.58 0.95
C ALA A 246 11.43 28.70 1.04
N ILE A 247 12.22 28.93 -0.01
CA ILE A 247 13.43 29.76 0.04
C ILE A 247 13.48 30.91 -0.99
N GLY A 248 12.46 31.00 -1.86
CA GLY A 248 12.32 32.12 -2.82
C GLY A 248 13.58 32.36 -3.67
N ASN A 249 14.08 33.58 -3.61
CA ASN A 249 15.24 34.03 -4.41
C ASN A 249 16.59 33.33 -4.07
N LYS A 250 16.62 32.49 -3.04
CA LYS A 250 17.80 31.64 -2.74
C LYS A 250 17.88 30.41 -3.64
N LEU A 251 16.84 30.11 -4.42
CA LEU A 251 16.81 29.03 -5.39
C LEU A 251 17.35 29.52 -6.75
N GLY A 252 18.37 28.84 -7.26
CA GLY A 252 18.80 28.90 -8.66
C GLY A 252 18.39 27.62 -9.37
N CYS A 253 17.70 27.74 -10.52
CA CYS A 253 17.37 26.60 -11.36
C CYS A 253 18.24 26.60 -12.61
N VAL A 254 18.84 25.46 -12.94
CA VAL A 254 19.60 25.24 -14.17
C VAL A 254 18.88 24.19 -15.00
N PHE A 255 18.53 24.57 -16.21
CA PHE A 255 17.93 23.70 -17.19
C PHE A 255 18.91 23.49 -18.34
N VAL A 256 19.17 22.23 -18.69
CA VAL A 256 20.04 21.86 -19.81
C VAL A 256 19.18 21.28 -20.92
N ASP A 257 19.03 22.04 -21.99
CA ASP A 257 18.39 21.54 -23.21
C ASP A 257 19.43 20.82 -24.06
N ASN A 258 19.34 19.50 -24.07
CA ASN A 258 20.19 18.62 -24.90
C ASN A 258 19.48 18.15 -26.17
N GLY A 259 18.35 18.75 -26.52
CA GLY A 259 17.55 18.38 -27.70
C GLY A 259 16.68 17.11 -27.52
N LEU A 260 16.63 16.51 -26.32
CA LEU A 260 15.85 15.29 -26.02
C LEU A 260 14.54 15.56 -25.27
N LEU A 261 14.12 16.80 -25.24
CA LEU A 261 12.88 17.17 -24.58
C LEU A 261 11.66 16.69 -25.34
N ARG A 262 10.61 16.32 -24.60
CA ARG A 262 9.33 15.99 -25.21
C ARG A 262 8.73 17.22 -25.90
N LYS A 263 8.25 17.04 -27.11
CA LYS A 263 7.49 18.10 -27.82
C LYS A 263 6.09 18.20 -27.21
N GLY A 264 5.70 19.40 -26.83
CA GLY A 264 4.34 19.76 -26.41
C GLY A 264 4.17 19.86 -24.92
#